data_c05820b199c75a6ae34b0ae4bc84e34d
#
_entry.id   c05820b199c75a6ae34b0ae4bc84e34d
#
_cell.length_a   1.000
_cell.length_b   1.000
_cell.length_c   1.000
_cell.angle_alpha   90.00
_cell.angle_beta   90.00
_cell.angle_gamma   90.00
#
_symmetry.space_group_name_H-M   'P 1'
#
loop_
_entity.id
_entity.type
_entity.pdbx_description
1 polymer ?
#
loop_
_entity_poly.entity_id
_entity_poly.type
_entity_poly.pdbx_seq_one_letter_code
_entity_poly.pdbx_strand_id
1 'polypeptide(L)'
;VQIGQNNIINNGDWIEVPEYGADGDVIDIALHTVKVQNWDKTITTIPTSKIVTTSVKNWRGMSEYGGRRIKRSISIDISSVRFMEQKDIDKLMKIPTVNKYLSEKIKDIEKFNSLVDKETEERRLTNLGTFRAYLVKYLQNHEGLNTETMTLLVRQLSPTTTGVPLEL
;
A
#
# COMPACT_ATOMS: atom_id res chain seq x y z
N VAL A 1 19.31 -27.25 11.75
CA VAL A 1 18.33 -28.25 11.35
C VAL A 1 16.89 -27.79 11.54
N GLN A 2 16.55 -27.00 12.59
CA GLN A 2 15.19 -26.44 12.73
C GLN A 2 14.83 -25.38 11.66
N ILE A 3 15.79 -24.66 11.11
CA ILE A 3 15.54 -23.62 10.10
C ILE A 3 14.96 -24.20 8.81
N GLY A 4 15.56 -25.29 8.31
CA GLY A 4 15.08 -25.94 7.09
C GLY A 4 13.75 -26.72 7.27
N GLN A 5 13.50 -27.27 8.47
CA GLN A 5 12.25 -27.99 8.75
C GLN A 5 11.05 -27.05 8.88
N ASN A 6 11.25 -25.82 9.40
CA ASN A 6 10.19 -24.83 9.56
C ASN A 6 10.04 -23.89 8.35
N ASN A 7 10.83 -24.09 7.30
CA ASN A 7 10.79 -23.31 6.06
C ASN A 7 10.93 -21.77 6.29
N ILE A 8 11.63 -21.38 7.37
CA ILE A 8 11.84 -19.96 7.75
C ILE A 8 12.63 -19.26 6.66
N ILE A 9 13.76 -19.87 6.23
CA ILE A 9 14.61 -19.39 5.14
C ILE A 9 15.11 -20.58 4.30
N ASN A 10 15.34 -20.34 3.02
CA ASN A 10 15.91 -21.30 2.08
C ASN A 10 17.10 -20.69 1.34
N ASN A 11 17.96 -21.54 0.77
CA ASN A 11 18.98 -21.08 -0.17
C ASN A 11 18.32 -20.38 -1.35
N GLY A 12 18.85 -19.22 -1.73
CA GLY A 12 18.30 -18.34 -2.76
C GLY A 12 17.22 -17.36 -2.29
N ASP A 13 16.79 -17.42 -1.04
CA ASP A 13 15.91 -16.39 -0.49
C ASP A 13 16.65 -15.08 -0.34
N TRP A 14 16.03 -13.98 -0.74
CA TRP A 14 16.44 -12.66 -0.30
C TRP A 14 15.92 -12.41 1.13
N ILE A 15 16.84 -12.18 2.06
CA ILE A 15 16.52 -11.87 3.46
C ILE A 15 17.17 -10.57 3.91
N GLU A 16 16.53 -9.94 4.87
CA GLU A 16 17.04 -8.75 5.58
C GLU A 16 17.06 -9.03 7.08
N VAL A 17 18.25 -8.92 7.69
CA VAL A 17 18.48 -9.08 9.13
C VAL A 17 19.27 -7.89 9.64
N PRO A 18 18.60 -6.78 10.01
CA PRO A 18 19.26 -5.50 10.33
C PRO A 18 20.26 -5.60 11.48
N GLU A 19 19.99 -6.42 12.50
CA GLU A 19 20.88 -6.61 13.66
C GLU A 19 22.26 -7.12 13.26
N TYR A 20 22.38 -7.81 12.12
CA TYR A 20 23.63 -8.37 11.61
C TYR A 20 24.15 -7.65 10.36
N GLY A 21 23.48 -6.57 9.94
CA GLY A 21 23.84 -5.86 8.73
C GLY A 21 23.72 -6.73 7.47
N ALA A 22 22.83 -7.73 7.50
CA ALA A 22 22.60 -8.60 6.35
C ALA A 22 21.40 -8.11 5.55
N ASP A 23 21.60 -7.90 4.24
CA ASP A 23 20.57 -7.58 3.25
C ASP A 23 21.00 -8.14 1.89
N GLY A 24 20.47 -9.29 1.52
CA GLY A 24 20.86 -9.98 0.29
C GLY A 24 20.41 -11.43 0.24
N ASP A 25 21.02 -12.20 -0.65
CA ASP A 25 20.64 -13.58 -0.94
C ASP A 25 21.31 -14.58 0.00
N VAL A 26 20.54 -15.53 0.50
CA VAL A 26 21.04 -16.69 1.26
C VAL A 26 21.79 -17.61 0.30
N ILE A 27 23.10 -17.72 0.46
CA ILE A 27 23.95 -18.54 -0.41
C ILE A 27 24.30 -19.91 0.19
N ASP A 28 24.23 -20.04 1.53
CA ASP A 28 24.56 -21.30 2.21
C ASP A 28 23.85 -21.37 3.57
N ILE A 29 23.29 -22.53 3.89
CA ILE A 29 22.69 -22.84 5.19
C ILE A 29 23.36 -24.10 5.73
N ALA A 30 24.31 -23.91 6.64
CA ALA A 30 24.99 -24.99 7.34
C ALA A 30 24.35 -25.26 8.72
N LEU A 31 24.85 -26.27 9.43
CA LEU A 31 24.32 -26.66 10.74
C LEU A 31 24.38 -25.51 11.77
N HIS A 32 25.42 -24.72 11.75
CA HIS A 32 25.68 -23.68 12.75
C HIS A 32 25.68 -22.26 12.19
N THR A 33 25.67 -22.09 10.87
CA THR A 33 25.79 -20.79 10.22
C THR A 33 24.91 -20.67 8.99
N VAL A 34 24.41 -19.45 8.76
CA VAL A 34 23.77 -19.02 7.52
C VAL A 34 24.64 -17.95 6.89
N LYS A 35 24.97 -18.09 5.60
CA LYS A 35 25.72 -17.08 4.84
C LYS A 35 24.78 -16.31 3.92
N VAL A 36 24.84 -14.99 4.03
CA VAL A 36 24.07 -14.05 3.20
C VAL A 36 25.04 -13.24 2.37
N GLN A 37 24.88 -13.28 1.05
CA GLN A 37 25.62 -12.40 0.14
C GLN A 37 24.84 -11.08 0.00
N ASN A 38 25.40 -10.03 0.59
CA ASN A 38 24.85 -8.67 0.51
C ASN A 38 24.94 -8.11 -0.92
N TRP A 39 24.21 -7.03 -1.20
CA TRP A 39 24.19 -6.39 -2.52
C TRP A 39 25.54 -5.84 -2.96
N ASP A 40 26.41 -5.45 -2.02
CA ASP A 40 27.79 -5.02 -2.25
C ASP A 40 28.78 -6.18 -2.44
N LYS A 41 28.26 -7.44 -2.52
CA LYS A 41 29.01 -8.67 -2.65
C LYS A 41 29.82 -9.10 -1.42
N THR A 42 29.72 -8.40 -0.31
CA THR A 42 30.22 -8.90 0.97
C THR A 42 29.39 -10.08 1.46
N ILE A 43 29.96 -10.93 2.31
CA ILE A 43 29.24 -12.07 2.90
C ILE A 43 29.11 -11.88 4.39
N THR A 44 27.88 -11.78 4.87
CA THR A 44 27.57 -11.80 6.29
C THR A 44 27.28 -13.23 6.73
N THR A 45 27.99 -13.69 7.78
CA THR A 45 27.76 -15.01 8.36
C THR A 45 27.05 -14.87 9.70
N ILE A 46 25.88 -15.47 9.80
CA ILE A 46 25.00 -15.37 10.99
C ILE A 46 24.90 -16.75 11.64
N PRO A 47 25.07 -16.87 12.96
CA PRO A 47 24.82 -18.13 13.66
C PRO A 47 23.37 -18.60 13.48
N THR A 48 23.16 -19.88 13.14
CA THR A 48 21.83 -20.47 12.92
C THR A 48 20.88 -20.24 14.10
N SER A 49 21.39 -20.35 15.34
CA SER A 49 20.61 -20.09 16.55
C SER A 49 20.07 -18.65 16.63
N LYS A 50 20.79 -17.69 16.05
CA LYS A 50 20.37 -16.28 16.04
C LYS A 50 19.27 -16.02 15.01
N ILE A 51 19.33 -16.65 13.85
CA ILE A 51 18.25 -16.58 12.85
C ILE A 51 16.89 -17.00 13.42
N VAL A 52 16.87 -18.00 14.31
CA VAL A 52 15.64 -18.50 14.93
C VAL A 52 15.09 -17.54 16.00
N THR A 53 15.95 -16.74 16.63
CA THR A 53 15.59 -15.88 17.76
C THR A 53 15.46 -14.40 17.42
N THR A 54 15.94 -13.99 16.25
CA THR A 54 15.86 -12.60 15.79
C THR A 54 14.78 -12.39 14.74
N SER A 55 14.42 -11.14 14.49
CA SER A 55 13.46 -10.78 13.43
C SER A 55 14.13 -10.87 12.06
N VAL A 56 13.67 -11.76 11.22
CA VAL A 56 14.13 -11.93 9.83
C VAL A 56 13.00 -11.51 8.89
N LYS A 57 13.27 -10.58 7.99
CA LYS A 57 12.39 -10.24 6.89
C LYS A 57 12.77 -11.08 5.69
N ASN A 58 11.88 -11.95 5.23
CA ASN A 58 12.07 -12.77 4.04
C ASN A 58 11.26 -12.19 2.88
N TRP A 59 11.94 -11.89 1.77
CA TRP A 59 11.35 -11.30 0.57
C TRP A 59 10.87 -12.32 -0.46
N ARG A 60 10.94 -13.63 -0.14
CA ARG A 60 10.47 -14.72 -1.02
C ARG A 60 9.04 -14.48 -1.53
N GLY A 61 8.14 -14.07 -0.64
CA GLY A 61 6.75 -13.80 -1.00
C GLY A 61 6.61 -12.77 -2.13
N MET A 62 7.49 -11.76 -2.20
CA MET A 62 7.48 -10.79 -3.28
C MET A 62 7.76 -11.45 -4.64
N SER A 63 8.71 -12.37 -4.70
CA SER A 63 9.04 -13.12 -5.92
C SER A 63 7.94 -14.12 -6.28
N GLU A 64 7.36 -14.81 -5.30
CA GLU A 64 6.27 -15.79 -5.50
C GLU A 64 4.97 -15.13 -5.99
N TYR A 65 4.62 -13.95 -5.47
CA TYR A 65 3.43 -13.22 -5.91
C TYR A 65 3.65 -12.38 -7.18
N GLY A 66 4.86 -12.40 -7.74
CA GLY A 66 5.16 -11.76 -9.03
C GLY A 66 5.02 -10.24 -9.03
N GLY A 67 5.19 -9.60 -7.87
CA GLY A 67 5.04 -8.17 -7.77
C GLY A 67 5.81 -7.53 -6.62
N ARG A 68 6.24 -6.29 -6.82
CA ARG A 68 6.90 -5.48 -5.80
C ARG A 68 5.90 -4.48 -5.23
N ARG A 69 5.86 -4.35 -3.90
CA ARG A 69 5.07 -3.30 -3.26
C ARG A 69 5.58 -1.92 -3.65
N ILE A 70 4.68 -1.11 -4.18
CA ILE A 70 4.87 0.33 -4.38
C ILE A 70 4.16 1.04 -3.22
N LYS A 71 4.87 1.96 -2.56
CA LYS A 71 4.31 2.81 -1.52
C LYS A 71 4.74 4.24 -1.79
N ARG A 72 3.80 5.09 -2.18
CA ARG A 72 4.01 6.49 -2.49
C ARG A 72 2.93 7.34 -1.86
N SER A 73 3.23 8.59 -1.57
CA SER A 73 2.26 9.55 -1.05
C SER A 73 2.26 10.82 -1.89
N ILE A 74 1.06 11.35 -2.12
CA ILE A 74 0.85 12.65 -2.73
C ILE A 74 0.32 13.56 -1.61
N SER A 75 1.03 14.63 -1.28
CA SER A 75 0.55 15.63 -0.30
C SER A 75 -0.46 16.56 -0.96
N ILE A 76 -1.67 16.57 -0.43
CA ILE A 76 -2.76 17.45 -0.88
C ILE A 76 -2.79 18.66 0.06
N ASP A 77 -2.68 19.85 -0.51
CA ASP A 77 -2.83 21.09 0.26
C ASP A 77 -4.19 21.11 0.96
N ILE A 78 -4.18 21.24 2.28
CA ILE A 78 -5.39 21.21 3.10
C ILE A 78 -6.34 22.37 2.74
N SER A 79 -5.80 23.53 2.32
CA SER A 79 -6.59 24.68 1.90
C SER A 79 -7.33 24.47 0.58
N SER A 80 -6.91 23.46 -0.21
CA SER A 80 -7.56 23.08 -1.46
C SER A 80 -8.75 22.15 -1.25
N VAL A 81 -8.88 21.57 -0.05
CA VAL A 81 -9.98 20.63 0.27
C VAL A 81 -11.27 21.41 0.46
N ARG A 82 -12.28 21.09 -0.35
CA ARG A 82 -13.57 21.79 -0.32
C ARG A 82 -14.73 20.87 -0.68
N PHE A 83 -15.93 21.29 -0.34
CA PHE A 83 -17.13 20.69 -0.90
C PHE A 83 -17.21 20.95 -2.40
N MET A 84 -17.73 19.96 -3.13
CA MET A 84 -17.93 20.08 -4.56
C MET A 84 -19.20 20.86 -4.88
N GLU A 85 -19.10 21.71 -5.89
CA GLU A 85 -20.25 22.39 -6.47
C GLU A 85 -20.85 21.55 -7.63
N GLN A 86 -22.08 21.85 -8.05
CA GLN A 86 -22.75 21.11 -9.14
C GLN A 86 -21.92 21.13 -10.44
N LYS A 87 -21.29 22.27 -10.75
CA LYS A 87 -20.40 22.38 -11.92
C LYS A 87 -19.21 21.42 -11.91
N ASP A 88 -18.68 21.09 -10.70
CA ASP A 88 -17.57 20.14 -10.55
C ASP A 88 -18.08 18.71 -10.78
N ILE A 89 -19.24 18.40 -10.22
CA ILE A 89 -19.90 17.10 -10.38
C ILE A 89 -20.20 16.86 -11.88
N ASP A 90 -20.78 17.83 -12.58
CA ASP A 90 -21.12 17.72 -13.99
C ASP A 90 -19.90 17.48 -14.89
N LYS A 91 -18.74 18.10 -14.52
CA LYS A 91 -17.48 17.86 -15.22
C LYS A 91 -16.95 16.44 -14.98
N LEU A 92 -16.97 16.01 -13.71
CA LEU A 92 -16.43 14.69 -13.33
C LEU A 92 -17.33 13.54 -13.79
N MET A 93 -18.63 13.75 -13.92
CA MET A 93 -19.56 12.78 -14.49
C MET A 93 -19.24 12.41 -15.93
N LYS A 94 -18.49 13.25 -16.67
CA LYS A 94 -18.00 12.95 -18.01
C LYS A 94 -16.80 11.98 -18.04
N ILE A 95 -16.18 11.73 -16.89
CA ILE A 95 -15.03 10.84 -16.75
C ILE A 95 -15.52 9.42 -16.46
N PRO A 96 -15.37 8.44 -17.39
CA PRO A 96 -15.90 7.09 -17.23
C PRO A 96 -15.45 6.40 -15.93
N THR A 97 -14.18 6.62 -15.54
CA THR A 97 -13.56 5.99 -14.35
C THR A 97 -14.29 6.34 -13.05
N VAL A 98 -14.86 7.53 -12.92
CA VAL A 98 -15.47 8.02 -11.68
C VAL A 98 -16.99 8.18 -11.77
N ASN A 99 -17.57 8.16 -12.96
CA ASN A 99 -18.99 8.37 -13.20
C ASN A 99 -19.88 7.43 -12.38
N LYS A 100 -19.62 6.11 -12.45
CA LYS A 100 -20.39 5.12 -11.69
C LYS A 100 -20.36 5.39 -10.19
N TYR A 101 -19.16 5.66 -9.64
CA TYR A 101 -18.99 6.00 -8.23
C TYR A 101 -19.80 7.25 -7.84
N LEU A 102 -19.70 8.32 -8.65
CA LEU A 102 -20.43 9.57 -8.38
C LEU A 102 -21.94 9.35 -8.40
N SER A 103 -22.46 8.62 -9.39
CA SER A 103 -23.89 8.32 -9.50
C SER A 103 -24.43 7.55 -8.31
N GLU A 104 -23.69 6.55 -7.82
CA GLU A 104 -24.05 5.78 -6.63
C GLU A 104 -23.95 6.65 -5.37
N LYS A 105 -22.86 7.43 -5.25
CA LYS A 105 -22.60 8.23 -4.05
C LYS A 105 -23.56 9.40 -3.89
N ILE A 106 -23.98 10.03 -4.97
CA ILE A 106 -25.01 11.09 -4.97
C ILE A 106 -26.33 10.52 -4.44
N LYS A 107 -26.77 9.36 -4.94
CA LYS A 107 -28.00 8.71 -4.46
C LYS A 107 -27.93 8.37 -2.95
N ASP A 108 -26.76 7.88 -2.48
CA ASP A 108 -26.54 7.61 -1.05
C ASP A 108 -26.66 8.87 -0.20
N ILE A 109 -26.06 9.97 -0.68
CA ILE A 109 -26.11 11.27 0.00
C ILE A 109 -27.53 11.83 0.01
N GLU A 110 -28.23 11.81 -1.11
CA GLU A 110 -29.63 12.26 -1.19
C GLU A 110 -30.53 11.46 -0.25
N LYS A 111 -30.37 10.12 -0.25
CA LYS A 111 -31.10 9.24 0.68
C LYS A 111 -30.81 9.58 2.14
N PHE A 112 -29.52 9.78 2.50
CA PHE A 112 -29.16 10.17 3.87
C PHE A 112 -29.75 11.53 4.24
N ASN A 113 -29.58 12.53 3.39
CA ASN A 113 -30.04 13.90 3.63
C ASN A 113 -31.58 14.04 3.68
N SER A 114 -32.31 13.04 3.13
CA SER A 114 -33.77 12.99 3.29
C SER A 114 -34.23 12.52 4.67
N LEU A 115 -33.33 11.92 5.46
CA LEU A 115 -33.62 11.34 6.78
C LEU A 115 -33.14 12.19 7.95
N VAL A 116 -32.34 13.22 7.69
CA VAL A 116 -31.69 14.06 8.70
C VAL A 116 -32.08 15.53 8.52
N ASP A 117 -31.86 16.31 9.58
CA ASP A 117 -31.99 17.77 9.52
C ASP A 117 -30.83 18.35 8.68
N LYS A 118 -31.17 18.95 7.55
CA LYS A 118 -30.20 19.51 6.61
C LYS A 118 -29.41 20.68 7.16
N GLU A 119 -29.89 21.37 8.17
CA GLU A 119 -29.17 22.49 8.76
C GLU A 119 -28.01 22.02 9.65
N THR A 120 -28.09 20.82 10.20
CA THR A 120 -27.13 20.33 11.21
C THR A 120 -26.29 19.15 10.70
N GLU A 121 -26.82 18.28 9.82
CA GLU A 121 -26.20 17.00 9.47
C GLU A 121 -26.11 16.74 7.96
N GLU A 122 -26.20 17.78 7.13
CA GLU A 122 -26.12 17.61 5.67
C GLU A 122 -24.78 16.98 5.24
N ARG A 123 -24.84 15.88 4.50
CA ARG A 123 -23.68 15.29 3.84
C ARG A 123 -23.49 15.86 2.44
N ARG A 124 -22.23 16.12 2.09
CA ARG A 124 -21.85 16.66 0.79
C ARG A 124 -20.60 15.95 0.26
N LEU A 125 -20.44 15.94 -1.05
CA LEU A 125 -19.21 15.45 -1.69
C LEU A 125 -18.05 16.43 -1.47
N THR A 126 -16.86 15.87 -1.21
CA THR A 126 -15.62 16.63 -1.20
C THR A 126 -14.76 16.27 -2.41
N ASN A 127 -13.98 17.23 -2.89
CA ASN A 127 -13.03 17.01 -3.99
C ASN A 127 -11.99 15.93 -3.61
N LEU A 128 -11.45 15.94 -2.39
CA LEU A 128 -10.47 14.96 -1.92
C LEU A 128 -11.06 13.53 -1.86
N GLY A 129 -12.28 13.38 -1.34
CA GLY A 129 -12.97 12.08 -1.28
C GLY A 129 -13.23 11.51 -2.67
N THR A 130 -13.65 12.36 -3.60
CA THR A 130 -13.89 11.97 -5.01
C THR A 130 -12.57 11.64 -5.72
N PHE A 131 -11.52 12.41 -5.48
CA PHE A 131 -10.18 12.13 -6.03
C PHE A 131 -9.64 10.79 -5.53
N ARG A 132 -9.80 10.47 -4.23
CA ARG A 132 -9.43 9.16 -3.69
C ARG A 132 -10.16 8.02 -4.41
N ALA A 133 -11.46 8.16 -4.62
CA ALA A 133 -12.26 7.16 -5.33
C ALA A 133 -11.82 7.00 -6.80
N TYR A 134 -11.51 8.11 -7.47
CA TYR A 134 -10.93 8.10 -8.81
C TYR A 134 -9.62 7.31 -8.84
N LEU A 135 -8.69 7.59 -7.90
CA LEU A 135 -7.40 6.90 -7.83
C LEU A 135 -7.56 5.40 -7.62
N VAL A 136 -8.46 4.96 -6.74
CA VAL A 136 -8.74 3.53 -6.56
C VAL A 136 -9.14 2.89 -7.89
N LYS A 137 -10.07 3.50 -8.62
CA LYS A 137 -10.55 2.96 -9.91
C LYS A 137 -9.50 3.03 -11.01
N TYR A 138 -8.74 4.10 -11.06
CA TYR A 138 -7.64 4.27 -12.02
C TYR A 138 -6.59 3.18 -11.82
N LEU A 139 -6.13 2.98 -10.57
CA LEU A 139 -5.13 1.98 -10.24
C LEU A 139 -5.63 0.54 -10.43
N GLN A 140 -6.91 0.27 -10.13
CA GLN A 140 -7.52 -1.05 -10.38
C GLN A 140 -7.48 -1.44 -11.87
N ASN A 141 -7.60 -0.46 -12.76
CA ASN A 141 -7.63 -0.69 -14.20
C ASN A 141 -6.26 -0.51 -14.88
N HIS A 142 -5.20 -0.28 -14.10
CA HIS A 142 -3.88 -0.03 -14.67
C HIS A 142 -3.14 -1.35 -14.92
N GLU A 143 -2.80 -1.63 -16.18
CA GLU A 143 -2.18 -2.90 -16.63
C GLU A 143 -0.86 -3.24 -15.94
N GLY A 144 -0.09 -2.22 -15.52
CA GLY A 144 1.19 -2.40 -14.82
C GLY A 144 1.08 -2.71 -13.34
N LEU A 145 -0.14 -2.87 -12.77
CA LEU A 145 -0.35 -3.12 -11.36
C LEU A 145 -1.02 -4.48 -11.12
N ASN A 146 -0.42 -5.27 -10.25
CA ASN A 146 -1.02 -6.52 -9.80
C ASN A 146 -2.01 -6.24 -8.67
N THR A 147 -3.29 -6.11 -9.00
CA THR A 147 -4.39 -5.86 -8.06
C THR A 147 -5.19 -7.12 -7.73
N GLU A 148 -4.89 -8.25 -8.36
CA GLU A 148 -5.58 -9.52 -8.13
C GLU A 148 -5.02 -10.26 -6.92
N THR A 149 -3.70 -10.36 -6.82
CA THR A 149 -3.02 -11.09 -5.75
C THR A 149 -2.44 -10.17 -4.67
N MET A 150 -2.33 -8.87 -4.93
CA MET A 150 -1.80 -7.87 -4.00
C MET A 150 -2.86 -6.84 -3.61
N THR A 151 -2.86 -6.44 -2.34
CA THR A 151 -3.84 -5.47 -1.82
C THR A 151 -3.56 -4.09 -2.37
N LEU A 152 -4.51 -3.54 -3.13
CA LEU A 152 -4.53 -2.13 -3.50
C LEU A 152 -5.14 -1.31 -2.35
N LEU A 153 -4.40 -0.32 -1.89
CA LEU A 153 -4.83 0.55 -0.81
C LEU A 153 -4.58 2.00 -1.16
N VAL A 154 -5.64 2.82 -1.13
CA VAL A 154 -5.55 4.28 -1.25
C VAL A 154 -6.16 4.89 0.00
N ARG A 155 -5.34 5.52 0.85
CA ARG A 155 -5.78 6.05 2.14
C ARG A 155 -5.21 7.42 2.45
N GLN A 156 -5.97 8.18 3.21
CA GLN A 156 -5.50 9.43 3.81
C GLN A 156 -4.72 9.10 5.08
N LEU A 157 -3.57 9.72 5.22
CA LEU A 157 -2.78 9.68 6.44
C LEU A 157 -3.03 10.94 7.29
N SER A 158 -2.47 10.96 8.49
CA SER A 158 -2.52 12.15 9.35
C SER A 158 -1.95 13.37 8.64
N PRO A 159 -2.59 14.54 8.77
CA PRO A 159 -2.08 15.78 8.20
C PRO A 159 -0.65 16.08 8.65
N THR A 160 0.13 16.66 7.76
CA THR A 160 1.49 17.12 8.00
C THR A 160 1.58 18.62 7.70
N THR A 161 2.75 19.23 7.95
CA THR A 161 3.00 20.64 7.58
C THR A 161 2.91 20.89 6.07
N THR A 162 3.03 19.86 5.25
CA THR A 162 2.95 19.93 3.77
C THR A 162 1.56 19.57 3.23
N GLY A 163 0.59 19.28 4.09
CA GLY A 163 -0.78 18.95 3.70
C GLY A 163 -1.25 17.58 4.18
N VAL A 164 -2.31 17.06 3.57
CA VAL A 164 -2.87 15.74 3.83
C VAL A 164 -2.25 14.73 2.86
N PRO A 165 -1.39 13.78 3.35
CA PRO A 165 -0.83 12.78 2.47
C PRO A 165 -1.90 11.77 2.05
N LEU A 166 -2.01 11.52 0.75
CA LEU A 166 -2.80 10.45 0.17
C LEU A 166 -1.83 9.35 -0.25
N GLU A 167 -1.80 8.27 0.54
CA GLU A 167 -0.92 7.11 0.31
C GLU A 167 -1.56 6.16 -0.70
N LEU A 168 -0.72 5.71 -1.64
CA LEU A 168 -1.04 4.77 -2.71
C LEU A 168 -0.23 3.49 -2.53
#